data_4aca96871f43733c42b450a2525daf5f
#
_entry.id   4aca96871f43733c42b450a2525daf5f
#
_cell.length_a   1.000
_cell.length_b   1.000
_cell.length_c   1.000
_cell.angle_alpha   90.00
_cell.angle_beta   90.00
_cell.angle_gamma   90.00
#
_symmetry.space_group_name_H-M   'P 1'
#
loop_
_entity.id
_entity.type
_entity.pdbx_description
1 polymer ?
#
loop_
_entity_poly.entity_id
_entity_poly.type
_entity_poly.pdbx_seq_one_letter_code
_entity_poly.pdbx_strand_id
1 'polypeptide(L)'
;MAKLTVKDLFEKKGKQKLTELYVTNSLEAYASEQAGIDILIVSFKKETLRTGVPTNRWFRDAHINDIRSAAPNTFMIYGLGQLPSKEKAIEAALIARDNGADAVYCGNSPAYIEALRN
;
A
#
# COMPACT_ATOMS: atom_id res chain seq x y z
N MET A 1 -11.60 14.08 -8.58
CA MET A 1 -12.41 13.40 -7.58
C MET A 1 -11.61 13.29 -6.28
N ALA A 2 -12.24 13.53 -5.14
CA ALA A 2 -11.55 13.45 -3.86
C ALA A 2 -11.21 11.99 -3.52
N LYS A 3 -10.08 11.80 -2.86
CA LYS A 3 -9.65 10.47 -2.41
C LYS A 3 -10.63 9.90 -1.39
N LEU A 4 -10.94 8.61 -1.50
CA LEU A 4 -11.74 7.90 -0.52
C LEU A 4 -10.99 7.82 0.81
N THR A 5 -11.74 7.83 1.89
CA THR A 5 -11.20 7.61 3.24
C THR A 5 -11.61 6.23 3.73
N VAL A 6 -10.99 5.79 4.83
CA VAL A 6 -11.38 4.53 5.46
C VAL A 6 -12.86 4.57 5.86
N LYS A 7 -13.32 5.71 6.33
CA LYS A 7 -14.75 5.89 6.67
C LYS A 7 -15.63 5.68 5.44
N ASP A 8 -15.23 6.25 4.30
CA ASP A 8 -15.99 6.09 3.05
C ASP A 8 -16.11 4.61 2.66
N LEU A 9 -15.01 3.85 2.81
CA LEU A 9 -15.01 2.43 2.48
C LEU A 9 -15.98 1.65 3.36
N PHE A 10 -16.02 1.93 4.66
CA PHE A 10 -16.96 1.28 5.56
C PHE A 10 -18.41 1.63 5.21
N GLU A 11 -18.68 2.87 4.88
CA GLU A 11 -20.02 3.32 4.52
C GLU A 11 -20.52 2.66 3.24
N LYS A 12 -19.61 2.38 2.29
CA LYS A 12 -19.97 1.75 1.02
C LYS A 12 -20.06 0.23 1.10
N LYS A 13 -19.57 -0.36 2.17
CA LYS A 13 -19.57 -1.82 2.35
C LYS A 13 -20.99 -2.37 2.30
N GLY A 14 -21.20 -3.34 1.39
CA GLY A 14 -22.51 -3.96 1.21
C GLY A 14 -23.52 -3.13 0.43
N LYS A 15 -23.15 -1.90 0.02
CA LYS A 15 -24.05 -0.99 -0.70
C LYS A 15 -23.59 -0.67 -2.10
N GLN A 16 -22.29 -0.67 -2.34
CA GLN A 16 -21.70 -0.27 -3.61
C GLN A 16 -20.47 -1.11 -3.90
N LYS A 17 -20.31 -1.51 -5.16
CA LYS A 17 -19.10 -2.20 -5.60
C LYS A 17 -18.00 -1.18 -5.80
N LEU A 18 -16.80 -1.51 -5.35
CA LEU A 18 -15.61 -0.71 -5.54
C LEU A 18 -14.66 -1.44 -6.47
N THR A 19 -13.93 -0.67 -7.27
CA THR A 19 -12.91 -1.24 -8.17
C THR A 19 -11.55 -1.18 -7.50
N GLU A 20 -10.76 -2.22 -7.73
CA GLU A 20 -9.43 -2.36 -7.12
C GLU A 20 -8.48 -2.89 -8.17
N LEU A 21 -7.30 -2.30 -8.28
CA LEU A 21 -6.32 -2.67 -9.28
C LEU A 21 -4.92 -2.65 -8.71
N TYR A 22 -4.14 -3.69 -9.00
CA TYR A 22 -2.73 -3.75 -8.66
C TYR A 22 -1.92 -3.01 -9.73
N VAL A 23 -1.07 -2.08 -9.30
CA VAL A 23 -0.23 -1.30 -10.21
C VAL A 23 1.24 -1.47 -9.87
N THR A 24 2.09 -1.39 -10.87
CA THR A 24 3.53 -1.63 -10.73
C THR A 24 4.39 -0.44 -11.11
N ASN A 25 3.81 0.60 -11.69
CA ASN A 25 4.57 1.78 -12.10
C ASN A 25 3.67 3.02 -12.11
N SER A 26 4.31 4.18 -12.27
CA SER A 26 3.61 5.45 -12.23
C SER A 26 2.64 5.65 -13.39
N LEU A 27 2.95 5.11 -14.56
CA LEU A 27 2.05 5.22 -15.72
C LEU A 27 0.74 4.47 -15.47
N GLU A 28 0.84 3.24 -14.93
CA GLU A 28 -0.34 2.46 -14.58
C GLU A 28 -1.18 3.16 -13.51
N ALA A 29 -0.52 3.75 -12.51
CA ALA A 29 -1.20 4.46 -11.45
C ALA A 29 -1.94 5.69 -11.99
N TYR A 30 -1.27 6.47 -12.83
CA TYR A 30 -1.88 7.64 -13.45
C TYR A 30 -3.11 7.24 -14.28
N ALA A 31 -2.95 6.26 -15.14
CA ALA A 31 -4.04 5.80 -16.01
C ALA A 31 -5.23 5.29 -15.19
N SER A 32 -4.94 4.56 -14.10
CA SER A 32 -5.99 4.02 -13.23
C SER A 32 -6.77 5.12 -12.52
N GLU A 33 -6.09 6.15 -12.04
CA GLU A 33 -6.77 7.28 -11.41
C GLU A 33 -7.65 8.01 -12.41
N GLN A 34 -7.15 8.24 -13.63
CA GLN A 34 -7.92 8.89 -14.67
C GLN A 34 -9.14 8.06 -15.09
N ALA A 35 -9.04 6.74 -15.01
CA ALA A 35 -10.15 5.83 -15.32
C ALA A 35 -11.17 5.71 -14.19
N GLY A 36 -10.90 6.28 -13.02
CA GLY A 36 -11.83 6.25 -11.90
C GLY A 36 -11.75 4.99 -11.04
N ILE A 37 -10.61 4.30 -11.05
CA ILE A 37 -10.39 3.15 -10.15
C ILE A 37 -10.41 3.65 -8.71
N ASP A 38 -11.15 2.96 -7.84
CA ASP A 38 -11.36 3.39 -6.45
C ASP A 38 -10.14 3.15 -5.56
N ILE A 39 -9.50 1.99 -5.71
CA ILE A 39 -8.41 1.54 -4.82
C ILE A 39 -7.26 1.01 -5.67
N LEU A 40 -6.05 1.46 -5.38
CA LEU A 40 -4.85 0.92 -5.98
C LEU A 40 -4.05 0.14 -4.94
N ILE A 41 -3.51 -1.00 -5.37
CA ILE A 41 -2.64 -1.83 -4.53
C ILE A 41 -1.23 -1.78 -5.12
N VAL A 42 -0.26 -1.53 -4.25
CA VAL A 42 1.14 -1.42 -4.64
C VAL A 42 1.97 -2.34 -3.75
N SER A 43 2.92 -3.04 -4.34
CA SER A 43 3.86 -3.85 -3.55
C SER A 43 4.90 -2.94 -2.91
N PHE A 44 4.99 -2.98 -1.58
CA PHE A 44 5.97 -2.22 -0.80
C PHE A 44 6.89 -3.18 -0.05
N LYS A 45 7.34 -4.22 -0.77
CA LYS A 45 8.23 -5.23 -0.19
C LYS A 45 9.66 -4.71 -0.16
N LYS A 46 10.31 -4.92 0.96
CA LYS A 46 11.74 -4.68 1.07
C LYS A 46 12.45 -5.97 0.69
N GLU A 47 13.09 -5.98 -0.47
CA GLU A 47 13.82 -7.16 -0.93
C GLU A 47 14.88 -7.62 0.08
N THR A 48 15.50 -6.67 0.74
CA THR A 48 16.48 -6.96 1.78
C THR A 48 15.92 -7.85 2.89
N LEU A 49 14.66 -7.63 3.27
CA LEU A 49 14.03 -8.43 4.31
C LEU A 49 13.73 -9.85 3.85
N ARG A 50 13.50 -10.03 2.55
CA ARG A 50 13.17 -11.32 1.98
C ARG A 50 14.39 -12.17 1.68
N THR A 51 15.41 -11.57 1.09
CA THR A 51 16.59 -12.28 0.59
C THR A 51 17.82 -12.16 1.47
N GLY A 52 17.82 -11.20 2.38
CA GLY A 52 19.00 -10.90 3.19
C GLY A 52 20.10 -10.15 2.42
N VAL A 53 19.88 -9.87 1.16
CA VAL A 53 20.83 -9.14 0.33
C VAL A 53 20.44 -7.67 0.28
N PRO A 54 21.35 -6.74 0.58
CA PRO A 54 21.04 -5.32 0.46
C PRO A 54 20.66 -5.01 -1.00
N THR A 55 19.40 -4.65 -1.19
CA THR A 55 18.91 -4.25 -2.50
C THR A 55 18.90 -2.75 -2.58
N ASN A 56 18.58 -2.25 -3.74
CA ASN A 56 18.49 -0.82 -3.97
C ASN A 56 17.22 -0.28 -3.31
N ARG A 57 17.22 -0.25 -1.99
CA ARG A 57 16.13 0.25 -1.17
C ARG A 57 15.76 1.68 -1.55
N TRP A 58 16.78 2.50 -1.77
CA TRP A 58 16.59 3.89 -2.17
C TRP A 58 15.80 3.98 -3.48
N PHE A 59 16.15 3.13 -4.43
CA PHE A 59 15.47 3.08 -5.72
C PHE A 59 14.01 2.67 -5.55
N ARG A 60 13.74 1.70 -4.68
CA ARG A 60 12.37 1.24 -4.42
C ARG A 60 11.52 2.34 -3.79
N ASP A 61 12.07 3.03 -2.81
CA ASP A 61 11.35 4.11 -2.15
C ASP A 61 11.03 5.22 -3.14
N ALA A 62 11.96 5.55 -4.01
CA ALA A 62 11.73 6.53 -5.08
C ALA A 62 10.62 6.07 -6.03
N HIS A 63 10.63 4.79 -6.38
CA HIS A 63 9.61 4.21 -7.26
C HIS A 63 8.20 4.29 -6.63
N ILE A 64 8.09 3.98 -5.35
CA ILE A 64 6.81 4.07 -4.63
C ILE A 64 6.34 5.53 -4.59
N ASN A 65 7.23 6.47 -4.34
CA ASN A 65 6.88 7.88 -4.34
C ASN A 65 6.39 8.35 -5.72
N ASP A 66 6.99 7.85 -6.78
CA ASP A 66 6.54 8.16 -8.15
C ASP A 66 5.13 7.64 -8.38
N ILE A 67 4.84 6.42 -7.95
CA ILE A 67 3.50 5.83 -8.05
C ILE A 67 2.49 6.66 -7.27
N ARG A 68 2.82 7.02 -6.02
CA ARG A 68 1.93 7.82 -5.18
C ARG A 68 1.66 9.18 -5.82
N SER A 69 2.71 9.82 -6.32
CA SER A 69 2.60 11.14 -6.95
C SER A 69 1.77 11.11 -8.22
N ALA A 70 1.80 9.99 -8.95
CA ALA A 70 1.02 9.83 -10.19
C ALA A 70 -0.47 9.66 -9.93
N ALA A 71 -0.86 9.21 -8.74
CA ALA A 71 -2.26 8.99 -8.36
C ALA A 71 -2.51 9.54 -6.96
N PRO A 72 -2.43 10.87 -6.78
CA PRO A 72 -2.51 11.48 -5.44
C PRO A 72 -3.90 11.44 -4.82
N ASN A 73 -4.93 11.26 -5.62
CA ASN A 73 -6.32 11.33 -5.17
C ASN A 73 -6.99 9.95 -5.12
N THR A 74 -6.23 8.88 -5.21
CA THR A 74 -6.76 7.52 -5.15
C THR A 74 -6.34 6.85 -3.84
N PHE A 75 -7.26 6.13 -3.21
CA PHE A 75 -6.96 5.34 -2.00
C PHE A 75 -5.92 4.29 -2.37
N MET A 76 -4.85 4.19 -1.60
CA MET A 76 -3.73 3.33 -1.95
C MET A 76 -3.36 2.41 -0.81
N ILE A 77 -3.35 1.11 -1.09
CA ILE A 77 -2.98 0.06 -0.12
C ILE A 77 -1.58 -0.44 -0.47
N TYR A 78 -0.68 -0.40 0.50
CA TYR A 78 0.68 -0.90 0.32
C TYR A 78 0.78 -2.30 0.90
N GLY A 79 1.19 -3.25 0.05
CA GLY A 79 1.41 -4.64 0.46
C GLY A 79 2.81 -4.81 1.02
N LEU A 80 2.91 -5.18 2.28
CA LEU A 80 4.18 -5.32 2.98
C LEU A 80 4.82 -6.70 2.77
N GLY A 81 4.05 -7.69 2.29
CA GLY A 81 4.52 -9.05 2.18
C GLY A 81 4.57 -9.73 3.53
N GLN A 82 5.37 -10.79 3.63
CA GLN A 82 5.61 -11.48 4.90
C GLN A 82 6.84 -10.88 5.57
N LEU A 83 6.76 -10.67 6.87
CA LEU A 83 7.81 -10.04 7.65
C LEU A 83 8.28 -10.96 8.76
N PRO A 84 9.57 -10.87 9.16
CA PRO A 84 10.16 -11.87 10.09
C PRO A 84 9.71 -11.71 11.54
N SER A 85 9.12 -10.59 11.93
CA SER A 85 8.67 -10.38 13.30
C SER A 85 7.60 -9.31 13.35
N LYS A 86 6.89 -9.23 14.49
CA LYS A 86 5.90 -8.17 14.72
C LYS A 86 6.54 -6.79 14.69
N GLU A 87 7.73 -6.67 15.25
CA GLU A 87 8.47 -5.41 15.29
C GLU A 87 8.81 -4.94 13.88
N LYS A 88 9.22 -5.88 13.01
CA LYS A 88 9.51 -5.55 11.62
C LYS A 88 8.24 -5.20 10.86
N ALA A 89 7.12 -5.82 11.19
CA ALA A 89 5.84 -5.49 10.58
C ALA A 89 5.42 -4.06 10.94
N ILE A 90 5.54 -3.70 12.22
CA ILE A 90 5.20 -2.35 12.68
C ILE A 90 6.13 -1.31 12.02
N GLU A 91 7.44 -1.60 11.98
CA GLU A 91 8.41 -0.72 11.33
C GLU A 91 8.05 -0.49 9.86
N ALA A 92 7.76 -1.57 9.13
CA ALA A 92 7.40 -1.47 7.72
C ALA A 92 6.10 -0.69 7.51
N ALA A 93 5.11 -0.88 8.38
CA ALA A 93 3.85 -0.14 8.31
C ALA A 93 4.05 1.36 8.52
N LEU A 94 4.91 1.73 9.47
CA LEU A 94 5.21 3.14 9.73
C LEU A 94 5.93 3.78 8.54
N ILE A 95 6.87 3.05 7.93
CA ILE A 95 7.56 3.53 6.73
C ILE A 95 6.58 3.67 5.58
N ALA A 96 5.67 2.72 5.41
CA ALA A 96 4.65 2.79 4.36
C ALA A 96 3.75 4.02 4.55
N ARG A 97 3.33 4.28 5.79
CA ARG A 97 2.54 5.45 6.12
C ARG A 97 3.27 6.73 5.73
N ASP A 98 4.56 6.82 6.06
CA ASP A 98 5.36 8.00 5.76
C ASP A 98 5.57 8.19 4.25
N ASN A 99 5.39 7.12 3.47
CA ASN A 99 5.46 7.17 2.01
C ASN A 99 4.09 7.25 1.35
N GLY A 100 3.06 7.61 2.10
CA GLY A 100 1.76 7.95 1.55
C GLY A 100 0.73 6.83 1.50
N ALA A 101 0.95 5.71 2.19
CA ALA A 101 -0.05 4.64 2.25
C ALA A 101 -1.28 5.10 3.01
N ASP A 102 -2.45 4.76 2.49
CA ASP A 102 -3.72 4.95 3.19
C ASP A 102 -4.08 3.73 4.01
N ALA A 103 -3.57 2.57 3.62
CA ALA A 103 -3.71 1.31 4.34
C ALA A 103 -2.55 0.39 3.99
N VAL A 104 -2.35 -0.64 4.81
CA VAL A 104 -1.32 -1.65 4.57
C VAL A 104 -1.91 -3.03 4.79
N TYR A 105 -1.30 -4.05 4.16
CA TYR A 105 -1.61 -5.44 4.48
C TYR A 105 -0.32 -6.25 4.53
N CYS A 106 -0.33 -7.33 5.28
CA CYS A 106 0.79 -8.26 5.33
C CYS A 106 0.27 -9.70 5.32
N GLY A 107 1.13 -10.62 4.87
CA GLY A 107 0.78 -12.03 4.76
C GLY A 107 1.09 -12.85 6.00
N ASN A 108 1.16 -12.21 7.15
CA ASN A 108 1.52 -12.86 8.41
C ASN A 108 0.27 -13.32 9.18
N SER A 109 0.51 -13.93 10.34
CA SER A 109 -0.57 -14.44 11.18
C SER A 109 -1.48 -13.32 11.72
N PRO A 110 -2.69 -13.65 12.20
CA PRO A 110 -3.58 -12.67 12.78
C PRO A 110 -2.96 -11.84 13.90
N ALA A 111 -2.02 -12.41 14.66
CA ALA A 111 -1.34 -11.67 15.73
C ALA A 111 -0.55 -10.48 15.19
N TYR A 112 0.05 -10.60 14.00
CA TYR A 112 0.76 -9.51 13.36
C TYR A 112 -0.21 -8.42 12.90
N ILE A 113 -1.33 -8.82 12.34
CA ILE A 113 -2.36 -7.90 11.88
C ILE A 113 -2.91 -7.10 13.06
N GLU A 114 -3.14 -7.76 14.18
CA GLU A 114 -3.61 -7.10 15.40
C GLU A 114 -2.58 -6.10 15.90
N ALA A 115 -1.29 -6.44 15.87
CA ALA A 115 -0.21 -5.53 16.25
C ALA A 115 -0.20 -4.27 15.37
N LEU A 116 -0.44 -4.43 14.07
CA LEU A 116 -0.47 -3.30 13.15
C LEU A 116 -1.68 -2.40 13.38
N ARG A 117 -2.80 -2.97 13.82
CA ARG A 117 -4.03 -2.23 14.05
C ARG A 117 -3.92 -1.29 15.25
N ASN A 118 -3.14 -1.68 16.23
CA ASN A 118 -2.94 -0.90 17.45
C ASN A 118 -1.74 0.04 17.30
#